data_c4a563b254ed405a1b72e20bf09186f8
#
_entry.id   c4a563b254ed405a1b72e20bf09186f8
#
_cell.length_a   1.000
_cell.length_b   1.000
_cell.length_c   1.000
_cell.angle_alpha   90.00
_cell.angle_beta   90.00
_cell.angle_gamma   90.00
#
_symmetry.space_group_name_H-M   'P 1'
#
loop_
_entity.id
_entity.type
_entity.pdbx_description
1 polymer ?
#
loop_
_entity_poly.entity_id
_entity_poly.type
_entity_poly.pdbx_seq_one_letter_code
_entity_poly.pdbx_strand_id
1 'polypeptide(L)'
;MQVLVIGAGVVGLAVARAAAIAGHDVVVAEAASGIGTGVSSRNSEVIHAGLYYPTGSRRAYHCPRGRRMLYDFCASHGVPHRKCGKLVVATNADEIGRLEAVHKLSLIHI
;
A
#
# COMPACT_ATOMS: atom_id res chain seq x y z
N MET A 1 -2.30 -13.53 -24.56
CA MET A 1 -0.86 -13.63 -24.27
C MET A 1 -0.71 -14.39 -22.96
N GLN A 2 0.29 -15.25 -22.84
CA GLN A 2 0.57 -15.93 -21.58
C GLN A 2 1.46 -15.08 -20.69
N VAL A 3 1.14 -15.01 -19.40
CA VAL A 3 1.86 -14.22 -18.39
C VAL A 3 2.22 -15.14 -17.22
N LEU A 4 3.50 -15.21 -16.89
CA LEU A 4 3.98 -15.88 -15.68
C LEU A 4 4.28 -14.83 -14.61
N VAL A 5 3.65 -14.95 -13.45
CA VAL A 5 3.93 -14.12 -12.27
C VAL A 5 4.69 -14.96 -11.26
N ILE A 6 5.86 -14.49 -10.85
CA ILE A 6 6.70 -15.17 -9.85
C ILE A 6 6.46 -14.53 -8.48
N GLY A 7 5.94 -15.31 -7.56
CA GLY A 7 5.58 -14.92 -6.20
C GLY A 7 4.09 -14.64 -6.03
N ALA A 8 3.46 -15.28 -5.06
CA ALA A 8 2.05 -15.15 -4.71
C ALA A 8 1.83 -14.34 -3.42
N GLY A 9 2.66 -13.33 -3.20
CA GLY A 9 2.39 -12.26 -2.24
C GLY A 9 1.35 -11.27 -2.79
N VAL A 10 0.90 -10.30 -1.99
CA VAL A 10 -0.14 -9.34 -2.37
C VAL A 10 0.17 -8.59 -3.68
N VAL A 11 1.43 -8.26 -3.94
CA VAL A 11 1.84 -7.57 -5.17
C VAL A 11 1.70 -8.49 -6.38
N GLY A 12 2.22 -9.72 -6.29
CA GLY A 12 2.12 -10.70 -7.38
C GLY A 12 0.67 -11.05 -7.70
N LEU A 13 -0.15 -11.26 -6.67
CA LEU A 13 -1.59 -11.53 -6.85
C LEU A 13 -2.32 -10.34 -7.48
N ALA A 14 -1.99 -9.09 -7.10
CA ALA A 14 -2.59 -7.91 -7.72
C ALA A 14 -2.21 -7.77 -9.20
N VAL A 15 -0.96 -8.07 -9.57
CA VAL A 15 -0.49 -8.08 -10.96
C VAL A 15 -1.18 -9.19 -11.74
N ALA A 16 -1.23 -10.41 -11.19
CA ALA A 16 -1.89 -11.55 -11.81
C ALA A 16 -3.38 -11.27 -12.07
N ARG A 17 -4.07 -10.69 -11.08
CA ARG A 17 -5.46 -10.28 -11.22
C ARG A 17 -5.64 -9.24 -12.32
N ALA A 18 -4.81 -8.22 -12.38
CA ALA A 18 -4.90 -7.19 -13.40
C ALA A 18 -4.67 -7.75 -14.80
N ALA A 19 -3.70 -8.64 -14.97
CA ALA A 19 -3.43 -9.30 -16.24
C ALA A 19 -4.58 -10.21 -16.66
N ALA A 20 -5.16 -10.98 -15.75
CA ALA A 20 -6.31 -11.84 -16.03
C ALA A 20 -7.55 -11.03 -16.44
N ILE A 21 -7.82 -9.91 -15.77
CA ILE A 21 -8.91 -9.00 -16.15
C ILE A 21 -8.68 -8.41 -17.55
N ALA A 22 -7.43 -8.19 -17.93
CA ALA A 22 -7.04 -7.72 -19.27
C ALA A 22 -7.14 -8.82 -20.35
N GLY A 23 -7.59 -10.03 -20.01
CA GLY A 23 -7.81 -11.13 -20.96
C GLY A 23 -6.53 -11.95 -21.25
N HIS A 24 -5.56 -11.94 -20.35
CA HIS A 24 -4.37 -12.77 -20.48
C HIS A 24 -4.51 -14.10 -19.75
N ASP A 25 -3.85 -15.14 -20.26
CA ASP A 25 -3.67 -16.41 -19.56
C ASP A 25 -2.58 -16.25 -18.52
N VAL A 26 -2.90 -16.38 -17.23
CA VAL A 26 -1.98 -16.09 -16.15
C VAL A 26 -1.66 -17.34 -15.34
N VAL A 27 -0.37 -17.58 -15.15
CA VAL A 27 0.14 -18.60 -14.22
C VAL A 27 0.90 -17.87 -13.10
N VAL A 28 0.63 -18.26 -11.86
CA VAL A 28 1.37 -17.75 -10.69
C VAL A 28 2.22 -18.87 -10.12
N ALA A 29 3.53 -18.67 -10.05
CA ALA A 29 4.48 -19.59 -9.43
C ALA A 29 4.87 -19.07 -8.04
N GLU A 30 4.72 -19.89 -7.00
CA GLU A 30 5.09 -19.58 -5.63
C GLU A 30 6.02 -20.65 -5.08
N ALA A 31 7.10 -20.24 -4.41
CA ALA A 31 8.07 -21.14 -3.82
C ALA A 31 7.63 -21.72 -2.47
N ALA A 32 6.78 -20.99 -1.74
CA ALA A 32 6.23 -21.46 -0.47
C ALA A 32 5.04 -22.41 -0.67
N SER A 33 4.66 -23.10 0.38
CA SER A 33 3.53 -24.04 0.37
C SER A 33 2.14 -23.40 0.29
N GLY A 34 2.07 -22.05 0.35
CA GLY A 34 0.80 -21.31 0.30
C GLY A 34 0.97 -19.87 -0.15
N ILE A 35 -0.11 -19.30 -0.65
CA ILE A 35 -0.15 -17.90 -1.08
C ILE A 35 -0.12 -16.96 0.13
N GLY A 36 0.53 -15.81 -0.01
CA GLY A 36 0.53 -14.74 0.99
C GLY A 36 1.23 -15.07 2.31
N THR A 37 1.96 -16.17 2.42
CA THR A 37 2.56 -16.65 3.67
C THR A 37 3.78 -15.87 4.17
N GLY A 38 4.34 -14.98 3.33
CA GLY A 38 5.47 -14.11 3.68
C GLY A 38 5.02 -12.78 4.31
N VAL A 39 5.66 -11.69 3.90
CA VAL A 39 5.39 -10.32 4.39
C VAL A 39 3.92 -9.91 4.23
N SER A 40 3.21 -10.44 3.25
CA SER A 40 1.79 -10.13 3.02
C SER A 40 0.88 -10.52 4.18
N SER A 41 1.24 -11.53 4.97
CA SER A 41 0.53 -11.94 6.18
C SER A 41 1.18 -11.50 7.49
N ARG A 42 2.34 -10.82 7.41
CA ARG A 42 3.14 -10.40 8.57
C ARG A 42 3.60 -8.97 8.40
N ASN A 43 2.67 -8.04 8.56
CA ASN A 43 2.92 -6.61 8.45
C ASN A 43 2.10 -5.85 9.51
N SER A 44 2.20 -4.54 9.52
CA SER A 44 1.51 -3.69 10.51
C SER A 44 0.02 -3.46 10.22
N GLU A 45 -0.50 -3.99 9.13
CA GLU A 45 -1.89 -3.83 8.67
C GLU A 45 -2.33 -2.36 8.47
N VAL A 46 -1.35 -1.46 8.37
CA VAL A 46 -1.60 -0.02 8.23
C VAL A 46 -1.64 0.38 6.76
N ILE A 47 -2.74 0.98 6.34
CA ILE A 47 -2.84 1.64 5.04
C ILE A 47 -2.11 2.99 5.13
N HIS A 48 -0.89 3.05 4.60
CA HIS A 48 -0.02 4.21 4.72
C HIS A 48 -0.54 5.43 3.95
N ALA A 49 -0.43 6.61 4.59
CA ALA A 49 -0.84 7.88 3.98
C ALA A 49 0.16 8.42 2.94
N GLY A 50 1.44 8.05 3.05
CA GLY A 50 2.50 8.56 2.17
C GLY A 50 3.22 9.82 2.68
N LEU A 51 2.92 10.27 3.91
CA LEU A 51 3.40 11.55 4.47
C LEU A 51 4.92 11.64 4.70
N TYR A 52 5.60 10.50 4.83
CA TYR A 52 7.01 10.46 5.21
C TYR A 52 7.97 10.21 4.06
N TYR A 53 7.46 10.13 2.85
CA TYR A 53 8.32 9.83 1.70
C TYR A 53 8.84 11.12 1.06
N PRO A 54 10.12 11.15 0.66
CA PRO A 54 10.70 12.32 -0.01
C PRO A 54 9.90 12.69 -1.26
N THR A 55 9.64 13.99 -1.41
CA THR A 55 8.97 14.55 -2.58
C THR A 55 9.69 14.11 -3.86
N GLY A 56 8.93 13.72 -4.89
CA GLY A 56 9.46 13.22 -6.16
C GLY A 56 9.85 11.74 -6.15
N SER A 57 9.86 11.05 -4.98
CA SER A 57 10.11 9.62 -4.95
C SER A 57 8.93 8.81 -5.49
N ARG A 58 9.21 7.61 -6.03
CA ARG A 58 8.15 6.69 -6.47
C ARG A 58 7.20 6.32 -5.32
N ARG A 59 7.68 6.25 -4.09
CA ARG A 59 6.85 5.98 -2.91
C ARG A 59 5.89 7.13 -2.64
N ALA A 60 6.35 8.39 -2.73
CA ALA A 60 5.48 9.56 -2.58
C ALA A 60 4.39 9.62 -3.65
N TYR A 61 4.70 9.18 -4.87
CA TYR A 61 3.74 9.13 -5.97
C TYR A 61 2.72 7.97 -5.82
N HIS A 62 3.20 6.75 -5.56
CA HIS A 62 2.34 5.57 -5.59
C HIS A 62 1.54 5.37 -4.30
N CYS A 63 2.06 5.77 -3.13
CA CYS A 63 1.41 5.49 -1.87
C CYS A 63 0.05 6.19 -1.70
N PRO A 64 -0.11 7.51 -1.95
CA PRO A 64 -1.41 8.18 -1.86
C PRO A 64 -2.42 7.65 -2.89
N ARG A 65 -1.94 7.33 -4.10
CA ARG A 65 -2.78 6.73 -5.15
C ARG A 65 -3.24 5.33 -4.75
N GLY A 66 -2.31 4.47 -4.34
CA GLY A 66 -2.61 3.11 -3.90
C GLY A 66 -3.55 3.08 -2.69
N ARG A 67 -3.40 4.01 -1.75
CA ARG A 67 -4.32 4.17 -0.62
C ARG A 67 -5.75 4.38 -1.09
N ARG A 68 -6.00 5.30 -2.02
CA ARG A 68 -7.35 5.55 -2.55
C ARG A 68 -7.92 4.29 -3.21
N MET A 69 -7.15 3.71 -4.13
CA MET A 69 -7.54 2.47 -4.82
C MET A 69 -7.81 1.32 -3.86
N LEU A 70 -7.04 1.21 -2.77
CA LEU A 70 -7.22 0.15 -1.78
C LEU A 70 -8.51 0.33 -0.98
N TYR A 71 -8.89 1.55 -0.60
CA TYR A 71 -10.18 1.79 0.05
C TYR A 71 -11.35 1.42 -0.85
N ASP A 72 -11.30 1.82 -2.13
CA ASP A 72 -12.34 1.49 -3.11
C ASP A 72 -12.41 -0.03 -3.35
N PHE A 73 -11.25 -0.68 -3.44
CA PHE A 73 -11.16 -2.14 -3.56
C PHE A 73 -11.75 -2.85 -2.33
N CYS A 74 -11.38 -2.44 -1.12
CA CYS A 74 -11.89 -3.04 0.10
C CYS A 74 -13.41 -2.88 0.21
N ALA A 75 -13.94 -1.70 -0.11
CA ALA A 75 -15.38 -1.46 -0.10
C ALA A 75 -16.12 -2.33 -1.12
N SER A 76 -15.61 -2.43 -2.35
CA SER A 76 -16.25 -3.20 -3.43
C SER A 76 -16.13 -4.72 -3.29
N HIS A 77 -15.17 -5.21 -2.51
CA HIS A 77 -14.92 -6.64 -2.32
C HIS A 77 -15.27 -7.14 -0.90
N GLY A 78 -15.90 -6.30 -0.07
CA GLY A 78 -16.29 -6.68 1.29
C GLY A 78 -15.11 -6.96 2.23
N VAL A 79 -13.93 -6.35 1.96
CA VAL A 79 -12.75 -6.50 2.83
C VAL A 79 -12.88 -5.55 4.01
N PRO A 80 -12.89 -6.04 5.26
CA PRO A 80 -12.99 -5.20 6.44
C PRO A 80 -11.82 -4.21 6.52
N HIS A 81 -12.13 -2.94 6.71
CA HIS A 81 -11.14 -1.88 6.85
C HIS A 81 -11.69 -0.70 7.65
N ARG A 82 -10.82 0.14 8.20
CA ARG A 82 -11.20 1.31 8.98
C ARG A 82 -10.33 2.51 8.65
N LYS A 83 -10.94 3.65 8.42
CA LYS A 83 -10.26 4.96 8.37
C LYS A 83 -10.18 5.55 9.78
N CYS A 84 -9.33 5.00 10.63
CA CYS A 84 -9.16 5.45 12.01
C CYS A 84 -8.31 6.72 12.16
N GLY A 85 -7.67 7.16 11.07
CA GLY A 85 -6.74 8.29 11.11
C GLY A 85 -5.39 7.92 11.72
N LYS A 86 -4.59 8.94 11.97
CA LYS A 86 -3.28 8.81 12.60
C LYS A 86 -3.00 10.05 13.43
N LEU A 87 -2.56 9.84 14.65
CA LEU A 87 -2.04 10.91 15.50
C LEU A 87 -0.52 10.96 15.39
N VAL A 88 0.03 12.14 15.16
CA VAL A 88 1.48 12.40 15.18
C VAL A 88 1.73 13.40 16.29
N VAL A 89 2.58 13.06 17.22
CA VAL A 89 2.86 13.88 18.40
C VAL A 89 4.36 14.17 18.52
N ALA A 90 4.71 15.36 19.01
CA ALA A 90 6.03 15.66 19.53
C ALA A 90 6.02 15.38 21.04
N THR A 91 7.01 14.64 21.53
CA THR A 91 7.14 14.28 22.95
C THR A 91 8.08 15.21 23.69
N ASN A 92 8.83 16.02 22.96
CA ASN A 92 9.75 17.03 23.51
C ASN A 92 9.90 18.22 22.53
N ALA A 93 10.54 19.30 22.98
CA ALA A 93 10.70 20.52 22.21
C ALA A 93 11.53 20.33 20.93
N ASP A 94 12.49 19.42 20.93
CA ASP A 94 13.38 19.18 19.78
C ASP A 94 12.66 18.54 18.59
N GLU A 95 11.52 17.90 18.85
CA GLU A 95 10.69 17.25 17.83
C GLU A 95 9.66 18.18 17.17
N ILE A 96 9.43 19.37 17.73
CA ILE A 96 8.41 20.31 17.21
C ILE A 96 8.68 20.68 15.76
N GLY A 97 9.91 20.99 15.40
CA GLY A 97 10.26 21.33 14.02
C GLY A 97 9.98 20.18 13.01
N ARG A 98 10.16 18.94 13.46
CA ARG A 98 9.81 17.75 12.66
C ARG A 98 8.30 17.60 12.50
N LEU A 99 7.55 17.84 13.57
CA LEU A 99 6.08 17.79 13.54
C LEU A 99 5.51 18.84 12.58
N GLU A 100 6.03 20.06 12.63
CA GLU A 100 5.63 21.14 11.70
C GLU A 100 5.95 20.81 10.24
N ALA A 101 7.12 20.20 9.98
CA ALA A 101 7.46 19.74 8.64
C ALA A 101 6.49 18.68 8.11
N VAL A 102 6.13 17.70 8.95
CA VAL A 102 5.12 16.69 8.61
C VAL A 102 3.74 17.32 8.38
N HIS A 103 3.36 18.31 9.20
CA HIS A 103 2.12 19.05 9.01
C HIS A 103 2.08 19.77 7.66
N LYS A 104 3.13 20.48 7.29
CA LYS A 104 3.23 21.14 5.97
C LYS A 104 3.11 20.15 4.81
N LEU A 105 3.79 19.01 4.91
CA LEU A 105 3.68 17.95 3.89
C LEU A 105 2.25 17.36 3.81
N SER A 106 1.57 17.24 4.93
CA SER A 106 0.20 16.71 4.94
C SER A 106 -0.78 17.58 4.18
N LEU A 107 -0.62 18.89 4.22
CA LEU A 107 -1.47 19.86 3.52
C LEU A 107 -1.28 19.81 1.99
N ILE A 108 -0.11 19.37 1.51
CA ILE A 108 0.18 19.25 0.08
C ILE A 108 -0.42 17.95 -0.49
N HIS A 109 -0.60 16.92 0.34
CA HIS A 109 -1.03 15.58 -0.09
C HIS A 109 -2.51 15.27 0.19
N ILE A 110 -3.24 16.19 0.79
CA ILE A 110 -4.68 16.12 1.00
C ILE A 110 -5.42 16.78 -0.15
#